data_3c412dda78d683e5a35c567829079288
#
_entry.id   3c412dda78d683e5a35c567829079288
#
_cell.length_a   1.000
_cell.length_b   1.000
_cell.length_c   1.000
_cell.angle_alpha   90.00
_cell.angle_beta   90.00
_cell.angle_gamma   90.00
#
_symmetry.space_group_name_H-M   'P 1'
#
loop_
_entity.id
_entity.type
_entity.pdbx_description
1 polymer ?
#
loop_
_entity_poly.entity_id
_entity_poly.type
_entity_poly.pdbx_seq_one_letter_code
_entity_poly.pdbx_strand_id
1 'polypeptide(L)'
;NACGNRIDVRRLKIGSYQVIVTPRDILPDEKMLQLVPLCIVAGIGCKKGTSSDKIEHAVQDAFAKAGLRMEALCAVASIDLKKEEAGLLEFCETRKVPFEAYTAEELQAVSGTFSASEFVTGVTGVDNVCERSAVKYASEHGANDGELLLRKQAQDGVTVALAYVGVASGK
;
A
#
# COMPACT_ATOMS: atom_id res chain seq x y z
N ASN A 1 3.41 -16.26 -9.55
CA ASN A 1 4.62 -15.39 -9.53
C ASN A 1 4.61 -14.27 -10.57
N ALA A 2 3.44 -13.67 -10.85
CA ALA A 2 3.32 -12.62 -11.87
C ALA A 2 3.29 -11.18 -11.27
N CYS A 3 3.70 -11.00 -10.03
CA CYS A 3 3.68 -9.69 -9.34
C CYS A 3 5.03 -8.96 -9.41
N GLY A 4 5.76 -9.09 -10.50
CA GLY A 4 7.16 -8.69 -10.51
C GLY A 4 7.62 -7.63 -11.49
N ASN A 5 6.83 -7.23 -12.47
CA ASN A 5 7.45 -6.61 -13.66
C ASN A 5 7.26 -5.12 -13.88
N ARG A 6 6.54 -4.40 -13.03
CA ARG A 6 6.25 -2.98 -13.29
C ARG A 6 6.79 -1.97 -12.26
N ILE A 7 7.49 -2.43 -11.22
CA ILE A 7 8.17 -1.49 -10.34
C ILE A 7 9.40 -0.94 -11.05
N ASP A 8 9.41 0.35 -11.30
CA ASP A 8 10.55 1.03 -11.89
C ASP A 8 11.78 0.91 -10.99
N VAL A 9 12.81 0.29 -11.51
CA VAL A 9 14.13 0.23 -10.87
C VAL A 9 15.08 1.09 -11.69
N ARG A 10 15.53 2.20 -11.12
CA ARG A 10 16.53 3.07 -11.75
C ARG A 10 17.90 2.79 -11.19
N ARG A 11 18.86 2.63 -12.08
CA ARG A 11 20.26 2.39 -11.72
C ARG A 11 21.13 3.50 -12.29
N LEU A 12 21.92 4.10 -11.41
CA LEU A 12 22.90 5.14 -11.76
C LEU A 12 24.27 4.69 -11.27
N LYS A 13 25.31 5.04 -12.02
CA LYS A 13 26.70 4.76 -11.62
C LYS A 13 27.43 6.08 -11.39
N ILE A 14 28.02 6.23 -10.21
CA ILE A 14 28.79 7.42 -9.81
C ILE A 14 30.16 6.93 -9.38
N GLY A 15 31.15 7.03 -10.28
CA GLY A 15 32.48 6.47 -10.03
C GLY A 15 32.42 4.95 -9.86
N SER A 16 32.92 4.45 -8.73
CA SER A 16 32.86 3.04 -8.35
C SER A 16 31.58 2.65 -7.60
N TYR A 17 30.70 3.61 -7.30
CA TYR A 17 29.45 3.36 -6.58
C TYR A 17 28.27 3.20 -7.51
N GLN A 18 27.32 2.36 -7.09
CA GLN A 18 26.02 2.22 -7.73
C GLN A 18 24.94 2.87 -6.87
N VAL A 19 24.07 3.67 -7.47
CA VAL A 19 22.85 4.17 -6.83
C VAL A 19 21.67 3.44 -7.45
N ILE A 20 20.91 2.75 -6.61
CA ILE A 20 19.71 2.02 -7.03
C ILE A 20 18.50 2.68 -6.39
N VAL A 21 17.56 3.12 -7.21
CA VAL A 21 16.27 3.66 -6.76
C VAL A 21 15.24 2.56 -6.92
N THR A 22 14.78 1.98 -5.81
CA THR A 22 13.80 0.89 -5.81
C THR A 22 13.11 0.77 -4.46
N PRO A 23 11.79 0.48 -4.42
CA PRO A 23 11.10 0.15 -3.18
C PRO A 23 11.34 -1.30 -2.73
N ARG A 24 12.01 -2.11 -3.56
CA ARG A 24 12.28 -3.51 -3.23
C ARG A 24 13.31 -3.64 -2.12
N ASP A 25 13.12 -4.64 -1.28
CA ASP A 25 14.15 -5.06 -0.33
C ASP A 25 15.25 -5.80 -1.12
N ILE A 26 16.45 -5.24 -1.13
CA ILE A 26 17.62 -5.78 -1.84
C ILE A 26 18.77 -5.99 -0.87
N LEU A 27 19.61 -6.97 -1.16
CA LEU A 27 20.80 -7.21 -0.35
C LEU A 27 21.76 -6.03 -0.47
N PRO A 28 22.25 -5.49 0.66
CA PRO A 28 23.21 -4.39 0.66
C PRO A 28 24.57 -4.83 0.10
N ASP A 29 25.23 -3.92 -0.58
CA ASP A 29 26.61 -4.06 -1.05
C ASP A 29 27.40 -2.81 -0.62
N GLU A 30 28.66 -2.96 -0.28
CA GLU A 30 29.52 -1.87 0.22
C GLU A 30 29.66 -0.68 -0.76
N LYS A 31 29.46 -0.93 -2.04
CA LYS A 31 29.51 0.09 -3.11
C LYS A 31 28.14 0.46 -3.66
N MET A 32 27.07 0.13 -2.93
CA MET A 32 25.71 0.37 -3.36
C MET A 32 24.97 1.30 -2.38
N LEU A 33 24.37 2.34 -2.92
CA LEU A 33 23.41 3.19 -2.20
C LEU A 33 22.00 2.87 -2.72
N GLN A 34 21.14 2.41 -1.83
CA GLN A 34 19.73 2.25 -2.13
C GLN A 34 18.95 3.52 -1.73
N LEU A 35 18.20 4.06 -2.68
CA LEU A 35 17.20 5.09 -2.44
C LEU A 35 15.82 4.44 -2.54
N VAL A 36 15.01 4.56 -1.50
CA VAL A 36 13.67 3.99 -1.46
C VAL A 36 12.64 5.07 -1.78
N PRO A 37 11.99 5.03 -2.95
CA PRO A 37 10.99 6.02 -3.31
C PRO A 37 9.68 5.78 -2.55
N LEU A 38 8.96 6.87 -2.24
CA LEU A 38 7.60 6.84 -1.69
C LEU A 38 6.60 6.54 -2.83
N CYS A 39 6.28 5.29 -3.05
CA CYS A 39 5.50 4.87 -4.22
C CYS A 39 4.51 3.71 -3.97
N ILE A 40 4.33 3.31 -2.73
CA ILE A 40 3.43 2.22 -2.36
C ILE A 40 2.32 2.76 -1.47
N VAL A 41 1.06 2.52 -1.84
CA VAL A 41 -0.10 2.76 -0.99
C VAL A 41 -0.56 1.47 -0.33
N ALA A 42 -0.90 1.53 0.95
CA ALA A 42 -1.54 0.45 1.68
C ALA A 42 -3.05 0.72 1.79
N GLY A 43 -3.85 -0.14 1.18
CA GLY A 43 -5.27 -0.21 1.44
C GLY A 43 -5.53 -1.03 2.70
N ILE A 44 -6.23 -0.48 3.67
CA ILE A 44 -6.41 -1.10 4.99
C ILE A 44 -7.90 -1.22 5.32
N GLY A 45 -8.31 -2.42 5.72
CA GLY A 45 -9.56 -2.67 6.42
C GLY A 45 -9.25 -3.17 7.83
N CYS A 46 -10.00 -2.73 8.83
CA CYS A 46 -9.82 -3.20 10.21
C CYS A 46 -11.15 -3.26 10.97
N LYS A 47 -11.19 -4.09 12.00
CA LYS A 47 -12.31 -4.10 12.96
C LYS A 47 -12.28 -2.82 13.79
N LYS A 48 -13.46 -2.42 14.29
CA LYS A 48 -13.58 -1.28 15.20
C LYS A 48 -12.73 -1.51 16.45
N GLY A 49 -11.99 -0.48 16.87
CA GLY A 49 -11.14 -0.53 18.05
C GLY A 49 -9.82 -1.30 17.86
N THR A 50 -9.42 -1.58 16.63
CA THR A 50 -8.11 -2.18 16.35
C THR A 50 -7.00 -1.21 16.73
N SER A 51 -6.00 -1.68 17.50
CA SER A 51 -4.86 -0.85 17.92
C SER A 51 -3.92 -0.53 16.77
N SER A 52 -3.21 0.58 16.89
CA SER A 52 -2.16 1.00 15.97
C SER A 52 -1.08 -0.07 15.80
N ASP A 53 -0.67 -0.75 16.89
CA ASP A 53 0.32 -1.82 16.85
C ASP A 53 -0.10 -3.00 15.97
N LYS A 54 -1.36 -3.42 16.03
CA LYS A 54 -1.88 -4.49 15.17
C LYS A 54 -1.88 -4.10 13.71
N ILE A 55 -2.23 -2.85 13.42
CA ILE A 55 -2.19 -2.30 12.06
C ILE A 55 -0.74 -2.25 11.57
N GLU A 56 0.18 -1.75 12.40
CA GLU A 56 1.61 -1.70 12.10
C GLU A 56 2.17 -3.08 11.73
N HIS A 57 1.92 -4.10 12.55
CA HIS A 57 2.37 -5.45 12.29
C HIS A 57 1.79 -6.02 10.99
N ALA A 58 0.50 -5.83 10.75
CA ALA A 58 -0.15 -6.31 9.52
C ALA A 58 0.43 -5.67 8.26
N VAL A 59 0.73 -4.36 8.32
CA VAL A 59 1.33 -3.63 7.20
C VAL A 59 2.79 -4.07 6.99
N GLN A 60 3.58 -4.19 8.06
CA GLN A 60 4.95 -4.69 7.97
C GLN A 60 5.01 -6.09 7.34
N ASP A 61 4.13 -7.00 7.77
CA ASP A 61 4.06 -8.36 7.21
C ASP A 61 3.66 -8.33 5.73
N ALA A 62 2.75 -7.44 5.33
CA ALA A 62 2.37 -7.28 3.94
C ALA A 62 3.56 -6.79 3.09
N PHE A 63 4.32 -5.81 3.56
CA PHE A 63 5.53 -5.34 2.88
C PHE A 63 6.58 -6.43 2.76
N ALA A 64 6.83 -7.18 3.83
CA ALA A 64 7.77 -8.31 3.83
C ALA A 64 7.36 -9.39 2.82
N LYS A 65 6.08 -9.77 2.77
CA LYS A 65 5.56 -10.75 1.80
C LYS A 65 5.70 -10.27 0.35
N ALA A 66 5.58 -8.98 0.11
CA ALA A 66 5.76 -8.39 -1.21
C ALA A 66 7.24 -8.18 -1.58
N GLY A 67 8.18 -8.41 -0.67
CA GLY A 67 9.60 -8.12 -0.85
C GLY A 67 9.89 -6.63 -1.01
N LEU A 68 9.14 -5.79 -0.28
CA LEU A 68 9.22 -4.33 -0.32
C LEU A 68 9.71 -3.75 1.01
N ARG A 69 10.38 -2.62 0.91
CA ARG A 69 10.80 -1.86 2.09
C ARG A 69 9.63 -1.00 2.61
N MET A 70 9.44 -1.03 3.92
CA MET A 70 8.36 -0.29 4.61
C MET A 70 8.47 1.23 4.37
N GLU A 71 9.67 1.73 4.18
CA GLU A 71 9.96 3.13 3.86
C GLU A 71 9.35 3.61 2.53
N ALA A 72 8.93 2.67 1.67
CA ALA A 72 8.24 3.01 0.42
C ALA A 72 6.76 3.37 0.60
N LEU A 73 6.21 3.20 1.80
CA LEU A 73 4.82 3.57 2.10
C LEU A 73 4.62 5.08 1.93
N CYS A 74 3.77 5.46 0.98
CA CYS A 74 3.48 6.88 0.69
C CYS A 74 2.11 7.33 1.18
N ALA A 75 1.17 6.42 1.38
CA ALA A 75 -0.19 6.74 1.83
C ALA A 75 -0.93 5.51 2.36
N VAL A 76 -1.99 5.76 3.10
CA VAL A 76 -2.96 4.76 3.54
C VAL A 76 -4.32 5.11 2.97
N ALA A 77 -5.03 4.12 2.44
CA ALA A 77 -6.38 4.28 1.90
C ALA A 77 -7.35 3.32 2.59
N SER A 78 -8.59 3.75 2.81
CA SER A 78 -9.63 2.93 3.39
C SER A 78 -11.03 3.43 3.00
N ILE A 79 -12.06 2.83 3.58
CA ILE A 79 -13.44 3.31 3.47
C ILE A 79 -13.71 4.44 4.48
N ASP A 80 -14.62 5.33 4.17
CA ASP A 80 -14.99 6.50 4.98
C ASP A 80 -15.50 6.15 6.40
N LEU A 81 -16.10 4.97 6.58
CA LEU A 81 -16.45 4.43 7.90
C LEU A 81 -15.25 4.31 8.86
N LYS A 82 -14.02 4.41 8.36
CA LYS A 82 -12.77 4.34 9.14
C LYS A 82 -12.12 5.70 9.40
N LYS A 83 -12.78 6.80 9.02
CA LYS A 83 -12.24 8.16 9.23
C LYS A 83 -11.94 8.51 10.69
N GLU A 84 -12.67 7.92 11.61
CA GLU A 84 -12.53 8.18 13.06
C GLU A 84 -11.93 6.98 13.82
N GLU A 85 -11.37 6.01 13.12
CA GLU A 85 -10.73 4.85 13.75
C GLU A 85 -9.37 5.26 14.34
N ALA A 86 -9.33 5.39 15.67
CA ALA A 86 -8.18 5.95 16.39
C ALA A 86 -6.85 5.23 16.08
N GLY A 87 -6.86 3.89 16.06
CA GLY A 87 -5.64 3.12 15.77
C GLY A 87 -5.12 3.33 14.36
N LEU A 88 -6.02 3.53 13.38
CA LEU A 88 -5.63 3.81 11.99
C LEU A 88 -5.04 5.21 11.83
N LEU A 89 -5.65 6.20 12.48
CA LEU A 89 -5.16 7.58 12.47
C LEU A 89 -3.81 7.69 13.18
N GLU A 90 -3.65 7.03 14.32
CA GLU A 90 -2.37 6.98 15.05
C GLU A 90 -1.25 6.32 14.22
N PHE A 91 -1.57 5.23 13.52
CA PHE A 91 -0.62 4.60 12.58
C PHE A 91 -0.16 5.57 11.51
N CYS A 92 -1.10 6.27 10.87
CA CYS A 92 -0.77 7.24 9.81
C CYS A 92 0.05 8.41 10.34
N GLU A 93 -0.26 8.93 11.53
CA GLU A 93 0.48 10.01 12.18
C GLU A 93 1.92 9.57 12.54
N THR A 94 2.06 8.39 13.14
CA THR A 94 3.37 7.82 13.50
C THR A 94 4.26 7.62 12.27
N ARG A 95 3.68 7.14 11.18
CA ARG A 95 4.38 6.92 9.91
C ARG A 95 4.51 8.19 9.06
N LYS A 96 3.88 9.29 9.44
CA LYS A 96 3.86 10.56 8.71
C LYS A 96 3.39 10.40 7.26
N VAL A 97 2.36 9.59 7.07
CA VAL A 97 1.73 9.36 5.77
C VAL A 97 0.28 9.87 5.76
N PRO A 98 -0.21 10.40 4.63
CA PRO A 98 -1.59 10.82 4.50
C PRO A 98 -2.55 9.63 4.57
N PHE A 99 -3.75 9.88 5.09
CA PHE A 99 -4.87 8.97 5.10
C PHE A 99 -5.95 9.48 4.15
N GLU A 100 -6.31 8.65 3.17
CA GLU A 100 -7.40 8.93 2.21
C GLU A 100 -8.56 7.97 2.46
N ALA A 101 -9.76 8.51 2.55
CA ALA A 101 -10.97 7.72 2.79
C ALA A 101 -11.97 7.90 1.65
N TYR A 102 -12.50 6.80 1.13
CA TYR A 102 -13.43 6.74 0.02
C TYR A 102 -14.81 6.26 0.47
N THR A 103 -15.86 6.72 -0.19
CA THR A 103 -17.22 6.22 0.04
C THR A 103 -17.38 4.79 -0.49
N ALA A 104 -18.42 4.11 -0.02
CA ALA A 104 -18.76 2.78 -0.52
C ALA A 104 -19.01 2.79 -2.04
N GLU A 105 -19.70 3.81 -2.55
CA GLU A 105 -20.00 3.99 -3.98
C GLU A 105 -18.72 4.17 -4.81
N GLU A 106 -17.77 4.99 -4.33
CA GLU A 106 -16.49 5.20 -4.99
C GLU A 106 -15.69 3.91 -5.08
N LEU A 107 -15.68 3.10 -4.01
CA LEU A 107 -14.98 1.82 -3.99
C LEU A 107 -15.65 0.77 -4.86
N GLN A 108 -16.98 0.73 -4.91
CA GLN A 108 -17.72 -0.18 -5.81
C GLN A 108 -17.48 0.12 -7.28
N ALA A 109 -17.29 1.40 -7.62
CA ALA A 109 -17.03 1.85 -8.99
C ALA A 109 -15.62 1.49 -9.49
N VAL A 110 -14.70 1.04 -8.63
CA VAL A 110 -13.34 0.64 -9.02
C VAL A 110 -13.40 -0.63 -9.88
N SER A 111 -12.93 -0.53 -11.11
CA SER A 111 -12.86 -1.66 -12.04
C SER A 111 -11.70 -2.59 -11.68
N GLY A 112 -11.91 -3.87 -11.85
CA GLY A 112 -10.87 -4.89 -11.63
C GLY A 112 -11.39 -6.19 -11.04
N THR A 113 -10.50 -7.16 -10.89
CA THR A 113 -10.79 -8.43 -10.24
C THR A 113 -10.25 -8.40 -8.82
N PHE A 114 -11.15 -8.41 -7.84
CA PHE A 114 -10.83 -8.33 -6.42
C PHE A 114 -11.17 -9.63 -5.70
N SER A 115 -10.49 -9.90 -4.58
CA SER A 115 -10.77 -11.05 -3.73
C SER A 115 -12.13 -10.88 -3.06
N ALA A 116 -13.00 -11.88 -3.15
CA ALA A 116 -14.33 -11.83 -2.54
C ALA A 116 -14.24 -11.84 -1.00
N SER A 117 -15.15 -11.13 -0.34
CA SER A 117 -15.27 -11.11 1.12
C SER A 117 -16.74 -10.88 1.53
N GLU A 118 -17.47 -11.95 1.78
CA GLU A 118 -18.90 -11.91 2.16
C GLU A 118 -19.13 -11.15 3.47
N PHE A 119 -18.23 -11.28 4.44
CA PHE A 119 -18.35 -10.62 5.75
C PHE A 119 -18.29 -9.10 5.65
N VAL A 120 -17.40 -8.58 4.82
CA VAL A 120 -17.20 -7.14 4.67
C VAL A 120 -18.37 -6.48 3.94
N THR A 121 -18.97 -7.18 2.98
CA THR A 121 -20.15 -6.69 2.24
C THR A 121 -21.34 -6.40 3.15
N GLY A 122 -21.56 -7.22 4.19
CA GLY A 122 -22.65 -7.03 5.15
C GLY A 122 -22.51 -5.79 6.03
N VAL A 123 -21.27 -5.36 6.33
CA VAL A 123 -20.98 -4.23 7.23
C VAL A 123 -20.77 -2.92 6.47
N THR A 124 -20.04 -2.97 5.38
CA THR A 124 -19.62 -1.77 4.63
C THR A 124 -20.39 -1.56 3.32
N GLY A 125 -21.14 -2.55 2.87
CA GLY A 125 -21.78 -2.57 1.56
C GLY A 125 -20.80 -2.76 0.38
N VAL A 126 -19.52 -2.98 0.66
CA VAL A 126 -18.45 -3.16 -0.34
C VAL A 126 -17.65 -4.40 0.01
N ASP A 127 -17.42 -5.25 -0.98
CA ASP A 127 -16.46 -6.32 -0.84
C ASP A 127 -15.02 -5.78 -0.97
N ASN A 128 -14.10 -6.36 -0.22
CA ASN A 128 -12.67 -6.10 -0.34
C ASN A 128 -12.25 -4.62 -0.32
N VAL A 129 -12.57 -3.94 0.77
CA VAL A 129 -12.20 -2.53 1.00
C VAL A 129 -10.71 -2.28 0.76
N CYS A 130 -9.81 -3.15 1.26
CA CYS A 130 -8.38 -2.92 1.20
C CYS A 130 -7.82 -2.94 -0.25
N GLU A 131 -8.24 -3.89 -1.09
CA GLU A 131 -7.77 -3.91 -2.48
C GLU A 131 -8.35 -2.74 -3.28
N ARG A 132 -9.65 -2.49 -3.13
CA ARG A 132 -10.34 -1.40 -3.86
C ARG A 132 -9.81 -0.02 -3.49
N SER A 133 -9.58 0.25 -2.21
CA SER A 133 -9.05 1.55 -1.77
C SER A 133 -7.59 1.75 -2.21
N ALA A 134 -6.76 0.70 -2.18
CA ALA A 134 -5.40 0.77 -2.68
C ALA A 134 -5.35 1.09 -4.18
N VAL A 135 -6.14 0.38 -5.00
CA VAL A 135 -6.24 0.60 -6.45
C VAL A 135 -6.79 1.99 -6.77
N LYS A 136 -7.85 2.40 -6.07
CA LYS A 136 -8.44 3.74 -6.23
C LYS A 136 -7.42 4.83 -6.01
N TYR A 137 -6.72 4.80 -4.87
CA TYR A 137 -5.68 5.77 -4.57
C TYR A 137 -4.58 5.77 -5.62
N ALA A 138 -4.07 4.60 -5.98
CA ALA A 138 -3.00 4.49 -6.97
C ALA A 138 -3.40 5.01 -8.36
N SER A 139 -4.65 4.77 -8.78
CA SER A 139 -5.16 5.27 -10.07
C SER A 139 -5.35 6.79 -10.08
N GLU A 140 -5.69 7.41 -8.96
CA GLU A 140 -5.90 8.87 -8.85
C GLU A 140 -4.60 9.65 -8.72
N HIS A 141 -3.59 9.09 -8.05
CA HIS A 141 -2.34 9.78 -7.72
C HIS A 141 -1.14 9.29 -8.53
N GLY A 142 -1.28 8.20 -9.26
CA GLY A 142 -0.23 7.58 -10.06
C GLY A 142 -0.32 7.90 -11.55
N ALA A 143 0.73 7.50 -12.27
CA ALA A 143 0.78 7.58 -13.73
C ALA A 143 0.11 6.37 -14.42
N ASN A 144 -0.33 5.37 -13.66
CA ASN A 144 -0.89 4.09 -14.13
C ASN A 144 -2.27 3.84 -13.51
N ASP A 145 -2.99 2.87 -14.06
CA ASP A 145 -4.36 2.51 -13.64
C ASP A 145 -4.46 1.83 -12.25
N GLY A 146 -3.43 1.93 -11.42
CA GLY A 146 -3.36 1.32 -10.10
C GLY A 146 -3.13 -0.19 -10.15
N GLU A 147 -1.88 -0.63 -10.02
CA GLU A 147 -1.53 -2.05 -10.02
C GLU A 147 -1.41 -2.59 -8.60
N LEU A 148 -2.18 -3.64 -8.29
CA LEU A 148 -2.00 -4.39 -7.06
C LEU A 148 -0.68 -5.16 -7.08
N LEU A 149 0.18 -4.87 -6.10
CA LEU A 149 1.43 -5.61 -5.86
C LEU A 149 1.23 -6.78 -4.91
N LEU A 150 0.33 -6.61 -3.94
CA LEU A 150 -0.04 -7.65 -3.00
C LEU A 150 -1.56 -7.62 -2.80
N ARG A 151 -2.19 -8.75 -3.04
CA ARG A 151 -3.61 -8.95 -2.75
C ARG A 151 -3.86 -9.03 -1.25
N LYS A 152 -5.13 -8.91 -0.87
CA LYS A 152 -5.59 -8.93 0.52
C LYS A 152 -4.86 -9.98 1.37
N GLN A 153 -4.20 -9.52 2.41
CA GLN A 153 -3.69 -10.31 3.51
C GLN A 153 -4.51 -10.00 4.75
N ALA A 154 -4.93 -11.02 5.48
CA ALA A 154 -5.75 -10.88 6.69
C ALA A 154 -4.96 -11.38 7.90
N GLN A 155 -4.89 -10.57 8.96
CA GLN A 155 -4.20 -10.87 10.21
C GLN A 155 -4.82 -10.10 11.37
N ASP A 156 -5.18 -10.78 12.43
CA ASP A 156 -5.66 -10.18 13.70
C ASP A 156 -6.79 -9.14 13.55
N GLY A 157 -7.69 -9.34 12.59
CA GLY A 157 -8.80 -8.43 12.31
C GLY A 157 -8.41 -7.23 11.44
N VAL A 158 -7.21 -7.23 10.88
CA VAL A 158 -6.73 -6.24 9.90
C VAL A 158 -6.59 -6.92 8.54
N THR A 159 -7.03 -6.23 7.49
CA THR A 159 -6.76 -6.63 6.11
C THR A 159 -5.91 -5.57 5.43
N VAL A 160 -4.89 -5.99 4.69
CA VAL A 160 -3.97 -5.10 3.99
C VAL A 160 -3.80 -5.56 2.54
N ALA A 161 -3.84 -4.63 1.62
CA ALA A 161 -3.42 -4.82 0.23
C ALA A 161 -2.47 -3.68 -0.15
N LEU A 162 -1.53 -3.96 -1.06
CA LEU A 162 -0.56 -2.98 -1.52
C LEU A 162 -0.73 -2.71 -3.00
N ALA A 163 -0.68 -1.44 -3.40
CA ALA A 163 -0.67 -1.04 -4.79
C ALA A 163 0.48 -0.08 -5.11
N TYR A 164 0.92 -0.11 -6.36
CA TYR A 164 1.98 0.75 -6.87
C TYR A 164 1.39 2.06 -7.39
N VAL A 165 1.80 3.17 -6.81
CA VAL A 165 1.39 4.51 -7.23
C VAL A 165 2.25 5.02 -8.39
N GLY A 166 3.47 4.53 -8.50
CA GLY A 166 4.47 5.04 -9.42
C GLY A 166 5.42 6.02 -8.74
N VAL A 167 6.57 6.23 -9.36
CA VAL A 167 7.49 7.29 -8.97
C VAL A 167 7.16 8.50 -9.84
N ALA A 168 6.86 9.63 -9.21
CA ALA A 168 6.62 10.86 -9.94
C ALA A 168 7.83 11.14 -10.85
N SER A 169 7.60 11.10 -12.14
CA SER A 169 8.60 11.53 -13.10
C SER A 169 8.69 13.03 -12.96
N GLY A 170 9.72 13.51 -12.24
CA GLY A 170 10.03 14.93 -12.22
C GLY A 170 10.16 15.40 -13.68
N LYS A 171 9.31 16.31 -14.03
CA LYS A 171 9.45 17.02 -15.31
C LYS A 171 10.63 17.96 -15.23
#